data_29b604ed0dcb30e33814189564363458
#
_entry.id   29b604ed0dcb30e33814189564363458
#
_cell.length_a   1.000
_cell.length_b   1.000
_cell.length_c   1.000
_cell.angle_alpha   90.00
_cell.angle_beta   90.00
_cell.angle_gamma   90.00
#
_symmetry.space_group_name_H-M   'P 1'
#
loop_
_entity.id
_entity.type
_entity.pdbx_description
1 polymer ?
#
loop_
_entity_poly.entity_id
_entity_poly.type
_entity_poly.pdbx_seq_one_letter_code
_entity_poly.pdbx_strand_id
1 'polypeptide(L)'
;MHSAFILVSDRVSNGEKQDKITPIVGERLAAAGAPVASAVTIPEGFDTVSEAIRQALADGARVILTAGGTGLKPRNRTPEAALEFIDTRLEGLERHILVQGLQSTKLAGLSRGYVGLTSRNADAALIINAPSSVGGVSDVLDVICPLLDNVWESLAR
;
A
#
# COMPACT_ATOMS: atom_id res chain seq x y z
N MET A 1 -8.07 2.99 -15.32
CA MET A 1 -7.57 3.22 -13.93
C MET A 1 -6.29 2.43 -13.75
N HIS A 2 -5.27 3.03 -13.15
CA HIS A 2 -4.00 2.35 -12.93
C HIS A 2 -3.50 2.55 -11.50
N SER A 3 -2.56 1.68 -11.11
CA SER A 3 -1.95 1.67 -9.80
C SER A 3 -0.46 2.04 -9.87
N ALA A 4 0.07 2.44 -8.75
CA ALA A 4 1.49 2.54 -8.49
C ALA A 4 1.84 1.62 -7.32
N PHE A 5 2.96 0.93 -7.42
CA PHE A 5 3.50 0.12 -6.35
C PHE A 5 4.85 0.66 -5.89
N ILE A 6 5.00 0.80 -4.57
CA ILE A 6 6.21 1.31 -3.94
C ILE A 6 6.71 0.25 -2.96
N LEU A 7 7.82 -0.40 -3.30
CA LEU A 7 8.50 -1.32 -2.39
C LEU A 7 9.48 -0.53 -1.54
N VAL A 8 9.28 -0.54 -0.24
CA VAL A 8 10.10 0.17 0.73
C VAL A 8 11.01 -0.84 1.41
N SER A 9 12.25 -0.94 0.96
CA SER A 9 13.21 -1.94 1.45
C SER A 9 14.63 -1.49 1.22
N ASP A 10 15.39 -1.31 2.30
CA ASP A 10 16.83 -1.03 2.22
C ASP A 10 17.57 -2.19 1.54
N ARG A 11 17.21 -3.42 1.89
CA ARG A 11 17.91 -4.62 1.40
C ARG A 11 17.68 -4.87 -0.09
N VAL A 12 16.47 -4.70 -0.57
CA VAL A 12 16.18 -4.83 -2.01
C VAL A 12 16.79 -3.66 -2.76
N SER A 13 16.67 -2.44 -2.23
CA SER A 13 17.19 -1.21 -2.84
C SER A 13 18.71 -1.27 -3.05
N ASN A 14 19.46 -1.87 -2.11
CA ASN A 14 20.93 -1.99 -2.21
C ASN A 14 21.42 -3.31 -2.82
N GLY A 15 20.53 -4.16 -3.30
CA GLY A 15 20.85 -5.42 -3.97
C GLY A 15 21.13 -6.61 -3.07
N GLU A 16 20.92 -6.50 -1.76
CA GLU A 16 21.17 -7.59 -0.80
C GLU A 16 20.06 -8.65 -0.81
N LYS A 17 18.87 -8.33 -1.32
CA LYS A 17 17.71 -9.22 -1.32
C LYS A 17 16.98 -9.13 -2.65
N GLN A 18 16.50 -10.28 -3.14
CA GLN A 18 15.66 -10.32 -4.33
C GLN A 18 14.24 -9.82 -4.04
N ASP A 19 13.69 -9.03 -4.96
CA ASP A 19 12.29 -8.59 -4.91
C ASP A 19 11.37 -9.73 -5.37
N LYS A 20 10.63 -10.31 -4.42
CA LYS A 20 9.62 -11.34 -4.67
C LYS A 20 8.20 -10.77 -4.59
N ILE A 21 8.06 -9.50 -4.26
CA ILE A 21 6.77 -8.86 -3.98
C ILE A 21 6.17 -8.22 -5.23
N THR A 22 6.97 -7.48 -5.99
CA THR A 22 6.48 -6.74 -7.16
C THR A 22 5.71 -7.62 -8.16
N PRO A 23 6.17 -8.84 -8.51
CA PRO A 23 5.40 -9.69 -9.41
C PRO A 23 4.02 -10.08 -8.88
N ILE A 24 3.92 -10.35 -7.57
CA ILE A 24 2.64 -10.70 -6.91
C ILE A 24 1.67 -9.53 -6.98
N VAL A 25 2.13 -8.34 -6.64
CA VAL A 25 1.32 -7.13 -6.66
C VAL A 25 0.85 -6.83 -8.09
N GLY A 26 1.75 -6.91 -9.07
CA GLY A 26 1.42 -6.67 -10.47
C GLY A 26 0.32 -7.59 -10.97
N GLU A 27 0.43 -8.88 -10.71
CA GLU A 27 -0.56 -9.87 -11.11
C GLU A 27 -1.92 -9.63 -10.43
N ARG A 28 -1.90 -9.43 -9.11
CA ARG A 28 -3.12 -9.29 -8.32
C ARG A 28 -3.88 -8.01 -8.64
N LEU A 29 -3.20 -6.88 -8.78
CA LEU A 29 -3.84 -5.61 -9.11
C LEU A 29 -4.33 -5.59 -10.55
N ALA A 30 -3.62 -6.20 -11.50
CA ALA A 30 -4.10 -6.34 -12.86
C ALA A 30 -5.39 -7.15 -12.92
N ALA A 31 -5.45 -8.28 -12.20
CA ALA A 31 -6.65 -9.12 -12.13
C ALA A 31 -7.84 -8.38 -11.48
N ALA A 32 -7.58 -7.41 -10.61
CA ALA A 32 -8.60 -6.59 -9.96
C ALA A 32 -9.00 -5.35 -10.78
N GLY A 33 -8.52 -5.21 -12.01
CA GLY A 33 -8.87 -4.08 -12.87
C GLY A 33 -8.07 -2.81 -12.62
N ALA A 34 -6.98 -2.88 -11.85
CA ALA A 34 -6.12 -1.75 -11.51
C ALA A 34 -4.65 -2.06 -11.82
N PRO A 35 -4.28 -2.25 -13.10
CA PRO A 35 -2.92 -2.66 -13.46
C PRO A 35 -1.87 -1.66 -12.98
N VAL A 36 -0.71 -2.19 -12.58
CA VAL A 36 0.41 -1.39 -12.09
C VAL A 36 1.10 -0.70 -13.27
N ALA A 37 1.00 0.63 -13.33
CA ALA A 37 1.65 1.44 -14.36
C ALA A 37 3.07 1.84 -13.96
N SER A 38 3.36 1.92 -12.65
CA SER A 38 4.71 2.19 -12.16
C SER A 38 4.99 1.36 -10.91
N ALA A 39 6.20 0.81 -10.85
CA ALA A 39 6.69 0.08 -9.69
C ALA A 39 8.11 0.58 -9.40
N VAL A 40 8.34 1.02 -8.16
CA VAL A 40 9.64 1.52 -7.73
C VAL A 40 10.06 0.84 -6.43
N THR A 41 11.36 0.68 -6.26
CA THR A 41 11.96 0.21 -5.00
C THR A 41 12.78 1.35 -4.42
N ILE A 42 12.51 1.68 -3.17
CA ILE A 42 13.15 2.81 -2.48
C ILE A 42 13.68 2.37 -1.12
N PRO A 43 14.68 3.05 -0.58
CA PRO A 43 15.10 2.84 0.80
C PRO A 43 14.03 3.34 1.78
N GLU A 44 14.10 2.83 2.99
CA GLU A 44 13.20 3.26 4.07
C GLU A 44 13.48 4.70 4.47
N GLY A 45 12.46 5.34 5.03
CA GLY A 45 12.54 6.70 5.53
C GLY A 45 11.30 7.51 5.19
N PHE A 46 11.05 8.56 5.95
CA PHE A 46 9.89 9.43 5.75
C PHE A 46 9.93 10.14 4.39
N ASP A 47 11.07 10.78 4.07
CA ASP A 47 11.18 11.60 2.85
C ASP A 47 11.15 10.76 1.58
N THR A 48 11.78 9.59 1.58
CA THR A 48 11.78 8.70 0.41
C THR A 48 10.37 8.21 0.08
N VAL A 49 9.62 7.83 1.10
CA VAL A 49 8.24 7.36 0.92
C VAL A 49 7.32 8.52 0.51
N SER A 50 7.42 9.67 1.17
CA SER A 50 6.63 10.87 0.82
C SER A 50 6.83 11.27 -0.64
N GLU A 51 8.06 11.30 -1.10
CA GLU A 51 8.36 11.67 -2.48
C GLU A 51 7.80 10.66 -3.48
N ALA A 52 7.92 9.35 -3.17
CA ALA A 52 7.38 8.31 -4.04
C ALA A 52 5.85 8.38 -4.14
N ILE A 53 5.16 8.64 -3.03
CA ILE A 53 3.69 8.81 -3.03
C ILE A 53 3.31 10.06 -3.83
N ARG A 54 4.01 11.17 -3.62
CA ARG A 54 3.76 12.42 -4.35
C ARG A 54 3.89 12.23 -5.85
N GLN A 55 4.94 11.52 -6.28
CA GLN A 55 5.16 11.22 -7.70
C GLN A 55 4.04 10.34 -8.27
N ALA A 56 3.63 9.30 -7.53
CA ALA A 56 2.55 8.42 -7.95
C ALA A 56 1.23 9.19 -8.13
N LEU A 57 0.93 10.12 -7.22
CA LEU A 57 -0.26 10.98 -7.33
C LEU A 57 -0.16 11.92 -8.54
N ALA A 58 1.02 12.52 -8.76
CA ALA A 58 1.26 13.39 -9.91
C ALA A 58 1.09 12.64 -11.24
N ASP A 59 1.45 11.37 -11.28
CA ASP A 59 1.29 10.50 -12.45
C ASP A 59 -0.14 9.98 -12.63
N GLY A 60 -1.05 10.32 -11.74
CA GLY A 60 -2.47 9.98 -11.84
C GLY A 60 -2.85 8.60 -11.32
N ALA A 61 -2.02 7.96 -10.52
CA ALA A 61 -2.37 6.67 -9.92
C ALA A 61 -3.59 6.80 -9.00
N ARG A 62 -4.54 5.88 -9.14
CA ARG A 62 -5.75 5.84 -8.31
C ARG A 62 -5.64 4.84 -7.17
N VAL A 63 -4.76 3.85 -7.28
CA VAL A 63 -4.40 2.93 -6.20
C VAL A 63 -2.90 3.05 -5.99
N ILE A 64 -2.49 3.35 -4.77
CA ILE A 64 -1.09 3.44 -4.41
C ILE A 64 -0.86 2.45 -3.27
N LEU A 65 -0.18 1.36 -3.58
CA LEU A 65 0.18 0.34 -2.61
C LEU A 65 1.65 0.49 -2.25
N THR A 66 1.92 0.62 -0.96
CA THR A 66 3.28 0.53 -0.44
C THR A 66 3.46 -0.80 0.28
N ALA A 67 4.63 -1.40 0.20
CA ALA A 67 5.00 -2.58 0.97
C ALA A 67 6.33 -2.34 1.67
N GLY A 68 6.33 -2.47 2.99
CA GLY A 68 7.50 -2.24 3.82
C GLY A 68 7.44 -0.96 4.65
N GLY A 69 8.32 -0.86 5.62
CA GLY A 69 8.43 0.30 6.50
C GLY A 69 7.27 0.49 7.47
N THR A 70 6.52 -0.56 7.78
CA THR A 70 5.34 -0.48 8.67
C THR A 70 5.58 -0.99 10.09
N GLY A 71 6.80 -1.38 10.43
CA GLY A 71 7.17 -1.93 11.73
C GLY A 71 7.51 -0.86 12.78
N LEU A 72 8.31 -1.27 13.77
CA LEU A 72 8.62 -0.46 14.95
C LEU A 72 10.02 0.16 14.93
N LYS A 73 10.84 -0.16 13.93
CA LYS A 73 12.20 0.39 13.85
C LYS A 73 12.17 1.89 13.52
N PRO A 74 13.18 2.67 13.94
CA PRO A 74 13.17 4.13 13.70
C PRO A 74 13.02 4.53 12.23
N ARG A 75 13.54 3.73 11.30
CA ARG A 75 13.42 4.01 9.87
C ARG A 75 12.11 3.55 9.25
N ASN A 76 11.29 2.78 9.99
CA ASN A 76 9.97 2.36 9.52
C ASN A 76 8.99 3.53 9.65
N ARG A 77 8.95 4.40 8.64
CA ARG A 77 8.20 5.64 8.62
C ARG A 77 7.13 5.70 7.50
N THR A 78 6.85 4.57 6.86
CA THR A 78 5.86 4.51 5.77
C THR A 78 4.48 4.99 6.21
N PRO A 79 3.92 4.56 7.36
CA PRO A 79 2.59 5.02 7.77
C PRO A 79 2.55 6.52 8.00
N GLU A 80 3.56 7.10 8.65
CA GLU A 80 3.63 8.53 8.91
C GLU A 80 3.69 9.34 7.61
N ALA A 81 4.47 8.87 6.63
CA ALA A 81 4.55 9.53 5.32
C ALA A 81 3.21 9.45 4.57
N ALA A 82 2.56 8.28 4.58
CA ALA A 82 1.27 8.08 3.92
C ALA A 82 0.18 8.96 4.52
N LEU A 83 0.20 9.13 5.85
CA LEU A 83 -0.82 9.89 6.56
C LEU A 83 -0.90 11.36 6.12
N GLU A 84 0.20 11.94 5.62
CA GLU A 84 0.19 13.30 5.09
C GLU A 84 -0.70 13.45 3.84
N PHE A 85 -0.94 12.36 3.11
CA PHE A 85 -1.75 12.36 1.89
C PHE A 85 -3.16 11.84 2.10
N ILE A 86 -3.44 11.27 3.27
CA ILE A 86 -4.74 10.66 3.59
C ILE A 86 -5.65 11.70 4.25
N ASP A 87 -6.76 11.99 3.60
CA ASP A 87 -7.83 12.81 4.16
C ASP A 87 -8.80 11.97 5.01
N THR A 88 -9.16 10.80 4.51
CA THR A 88 -10.14 9.92 5.14
C THR A 88 -9.57 8.53 5.31
N ARG A 89 -9.37 8.09 6.55
CA ARG A 89 -8.97 6.72 6.84
C ARG A 89 -10.14 5.77 6.69
N LEU A 90 -9.84 4.59 6.14
CA LEU A 90 -10.80 3.49 6.05
C LEU A 90 -10.45 2.46 7.14
N GLU A 91 -10.77 2.81 8.38
CA GLU A 91 -10.37 2.02 9.56
C GLU A 91 -10.97 0.62 9.56
N GLY A 92 -12.14 0.41 8.97
CA GLY A 92 -12.72 -0.91 8.82
C GLY A 92 -11.86 -1.83 7.97
N LEU A 93 -11.26 -1.32 6.90
CA LEU A 93 -10.33 -2.08 6.07
C LEU A 93 -9.02 -2.35 6.81
N GLU A 94 -8.51 -1.38 7.56
CA GLU A 94 -7.32 -1.57 8.39
C GLU A 94 -7.53 -2.72 9.40
N ARG A 95 -8.68 -2.75 10.05
CA ARG A 95 -9.04 -3.81 11.00
C ARG A 95 -9.21 -5.16 10.33
N HIS A 96 -9.83 -5.19 9.15
CA HIS A 96 -10.02 -6.43 8.38
C HIS A 96 -8.65 -7.02 7.98
N ILE A 97 -7.73 -6.19 7.53
CA ILE A 97 -6.36 -6.59 7.20
C ILE A 97 -5.67 -7.16 8.44
N LEU A 98 -5.81 -6.53 9.60
CA LEU A 98 -5.25 -7.02 10.85
C LEU A 98 -5.80 -8.40 11.21
N VAL A 99 -7.11 -8.58 11.15
CA VAL A 99 -7.76 -9.87 11.46
C VAL A 99 -7.25 -10.97 10.51
N GLN A 100 -7.16 -10.65 9.21
CA GLN A 100 -6.62 -11.56 8.21
C GLN A 100 -5.18 -11.98 8.55
N GLY A 101 -4.33 -11.02 8.87
CA GLY A 101 -2.92 -11.27 9.19
C GLY A 101 -2.72 -12.05 10.48
N LEU A 102 -3.56 -11.82 11.49
CA LEU A 102 -3.49 -12.53 12.78
C LEU A 102 -3.81 -14.03 12.66
N GLN A 103 -4.47 -14.46 11.61
CA GLN A 103 -4.69 -15.88 11.34
C GLN A 103 -3.38 -16.59 10.99
N SER A 104 -2.40 -15.90 10.48
CA SER A 104 -1.09 -16.45 10.08
C SER A 104 0.01 -16.19 11.09
N THR A 105 0.01 -15.02 11.74
CA THR A 105 1.07 -14.64 12.68
C THR A 105 0.60 -13.57 13.67
N LYS A 106 1.02 -13.72 14.93
CA LYS A 106 0.80 -12.69 15.96
C LYS A 106 1.51 -11.36 15.62
N LEU A 107 2.59 -11.43 14.85
CA LEU A 107 3.37 -10.26 14.46
C LEU A 107 2.58 -9.27 13.61
N ALA A 108 1.47 -9.72 13.01
CA ALA A 108 0.56 -8.82 12.29
C ALA A 108 0.09 -7.64 13.16
N GLY A 109 -0.03 -7.84 14.47
CA GLY A 109 -0.39 -6.78 15.41
C GLY A 109 0.65 -5.68 15.58
N LEU A 110 1.87 -5.89 15.12
CA LEU A 110 2.94 -4.88 15.16
C LEU A 110 3.03 -4.06 13.88
N SER A 111 2.27 -4.39 12.85
CA SER A 111 2.18 -3.59 11.64
C SER A 111 1.27 -2.38 11.87
N ARG A 112 1.72 -1.19 11.43
CA ARG A 112 1.06 0.09 11.71
C ARG A 112 0.50 0.74 10.45
N GLY A 113 0.30 -0.03 9.37
CA GLY A 113 -0.14 0.49 8.09
C GLY A 113 -1.52 1.13 8.12
N TYR A 114 -1.71 2.14 7.29
CA TYR A 114 -3.00 2.80 7.07
C TYR A 114 -3.61 2.38 5.73
N VAL A 115 -4.93 2.53 5.65
CA VAL A 115 -5.70 2.49 4.41
C VAL A 115 -6.55 3.74 4.38
N GLY A 116 -6.46 4.53 3.32
CA GLY A 116 -7.23 5.76 3.27
C GLY A 116 -7.33 6.38 1.88
N LEU A 117 -8.22 7.34 1.79
CA LEU A 117 -8.50 8.10 0.58
C LEU A 117 -7.85 9.48 0.67
N THR A 118 -7.33 9.98 -0.45
CA THR A 118 -6.74 11.31 -0.52
C THR A 118 -7.80 12.41 -0.45
N SER A 119 -9.03 12.10 -0.80
CA SER A 119 -10.19 12.99 -0.69
C SER A 119 -11.48 12.18 -0.72
N ARG A 120 -12.61 12.84 -0.69
CA ARG A 120 -13.94 12.23 -0.88
C ARG A 120 -14.53 12.51 -2.27
N ASN A 121 -13.71 13.03 -3.16
CA ASN A 121 -14.12 13.34 -4.53
C ASN A 121 -13.99 12.11 -5.44
N ALA A 122 -14.67 12.16 -6.59
CA ALA A 122 -14.66 11.05 -7.55
C ALA A 122 -13.26 10.72 -8.10
N ASP A 123 -12.32 11.65 -8.03
CA ASP A 123 -10.94 11.49 -8.48
C ASP A 123 -9.96 11.10 -7.37
N ALA A 124 -10.46 10.80 -6.18
CA ALA A 124 -9.61 10.41 -5.06
C ALA A 124 -8.74 9.19 -5.36
N ALA A 125 -7.57 9.14 -4.78
CA ALA A 125 -6.72 7.96 -4.79
C ALA A 125 -6.86 7.18 -3.47
N LEU A 126 -6.72 5.86 -3.56
CA LEU A 126 -6.68 4.97 -2.42
C LEU A 126 -5.22 4.63 -2.11
N ILE A 127 -4.79 4.95 -0.90
CA ILE A 127 -3.45 4.64 -0.41
C ILE A 127 -3.53 3.48 0.58
N ILE A 128 -2.69 2.46 0.38
CA ILE A 128 -2.70 1.24 1.18
C ILE A 128 -1.27 0.91 1.59
N ASN A 129 -1.03 0.76 2.89
CA ASN A 129 0.25 0.28 3.39
C ASN A 129 0.19 -1.22 3.69
N ALA A 130 1.15 -1.96 3.19
CA ALA A 130 1.32 -3.38 3.48
C ALA A 130 2.68 -3.64 4.11
N PRO A 131 2.84 -4.71 4.90
CA PRO A 131 4.18 -5.16 5.30
C PRO A 131 4.92 -5.73 4.09
N SER A 132 6.25 -5.88 4.21
CA SER A 132 7.10 -6.31 3.08
C SER A 132 7.21 -7.82 2.89
N SER A 133 6.49 -8.62 3.67
CA SER A 133 6.48 -10.07 3.50
C SER A 133 5.49 -10.50 2.42
N VAL A 134 5.77 -11.63 1.77
CA VAL A 134 4.84 -12.22 0.78
C VAL A 134 3.48 -12.46 1.41
N GLY A 135 3.43 -13.05 2.62
CA GLY A 135 2.18 -13.30 3.33
C GLY A 135 1.42 -12.03 3.68
N GLY A 136 2.12 -11.01 4.17
CA GLY A 136 1.50 -9.73 4.55
C GLY A 136 0.92 -8.98 3.36
N VAL A 137 1.64 -8.94 2.24
CA VAL A 137 1.15 -8.33 1.01
C VAL A 137 -0.06 -9.09 0.47
N SER A 138 0.00 -10.43 0.48
CA SER A 138 -1.10 -11.27 0.02
C SER A 138 -2.37 -11.06 0.86
N ASP A 139 -2.23 -10.95 2.18
CA ASP A 139 -3.35 -10.68 3.08
C ASP A 139 -4.00 -9.32 2.76
N VAL A 140 -3.21 -8.29 2.53
CA VAL A 140 -3.71 -6.98 2.15
C VAL A 140 -4.48 -7.05 0.83
N LEU A 141 -3.91 -7.69 -0.17
CA LEU A 141 -4.55 -7.81 -1.48
C LEU A 141 -5.83 -8.63 -1.42
N ASP A 142 -5.88 -9.68 -0.59
CA ASP A 142 -7.09 -10.48 -0.38
C ASP A 142 -8.26 -9.65 0.17
N VAL A 143 -7.96 -8.67 1.01
CA VAL A 143 -8.98 -7.78 1.59
C VAL A 143 -9.37 -6.67 0.60
N ILE A 144 -8.41 -6.02 -0.02
CA ILE A 144 -8.62 -4.80 -0.79
C ILE A 144 -9.15 -5.08 -2.21
N CYS A 145 -8.56 -6.05 -2.92
CA CYS A 145 -8.91 -6.27 -4.32
C CYS A 145 -10.40 -6.51 -4.57
N PRO A 146 -11.11 -7.34 -3.76
CA PRO A 146 -12.55 -7.53 -3.97
C PRO A 146 -13.41 -6.29 -3.76
N LEU A 147 -12.89 -5.24 -3.10
CA LEU A 147 -13.63 -4.06 -2.72
C LEU A 147 -13.31 -2.82 -3.57
N LEU A 148 -12.35 -2.91 -4.50
CA LEU A 148 -11.95 -1.74 -5.30
C LEU A 148 -13.12 -1.11 -6.04
N ASP A 149 -13.95 -1.91 -6.71
CA ASP A 149 -15.10 -1.38 -7.44
C ASP A 149 -16.09 -0.69 -6.51
N ASN A 150 -16.33 -1.24 -5.32
CA ASN A 150 -17.22 -0.64 -4.34
C ASN A 150 -16.71 0.72 -3.85
N VAL A 151 -15.39 0.87 -3.71
CA VAL A 151 -14.79 2.15 -3.34
C VAL A 151 -15.09 3.20 -4.42
N TRP A 152 -14.84 2.86 -5.68
CA TRP A 152 -15.06 3.79 -6.79
C TRP A 152 -16.51 4.13 -6.99
N GLU A 153 -17.41 3.16 -6.90
CA GLU A 153 -18.85 3.38 -6.98
C GLU A 153 -19.34 4.30 -5.87
N SER A 154 -18.81 4.14 -4.67
CA SER A 154 -19.18 5.00 -3.53
C SER A 154 -18.72 6.44 -3.72
N LEU A 155 -17.56 6.66 -4.31
CA LEU A 155 -17.03 8.01 -4.58
C LEU A 155 -17.72 8.69 -5.77
N ALA A 156 -18.23 7.92 -6.72
CA ALA A 156 -18.89 8.45 -7.92
C ALA A 156 -20.29 9.00 -7.65
N ARG A 157 -20.86 8.71 -6.48
CA ARG A 157 -22.18 9.20 -6.07
C ARG A 157 -22.05 10.49 -5.29
#